data_631d4b21354019882a6587e954167939
#
_entry.id   631d4b21354019882a6587e954167939
#
_cell.length_a   1.000
_cell.length_b   1.000
_cell.length_c   1.000
_cell.angle_alpha   90.00
_cell.angle_beta   90.00
_cell.angle_gamma   90.00
#
_symmetry.space_group_name_H-M   'P 1'
#
loop_
_entity.id
_entity.type
_entity.pdbx_description
1 polymer ?
#
loop_
_entity_poly.entity_id
_entity_poly.type
_entity_poly.pdbx_seq_one_letter_code
_entity_poly.pdbx_strand_id
1 'polypeptide(L)'
;MDRRTKNVEIFKDSVELMNGNSRLQQAIKESVNKQKLYLETEDVAVPESKGLSCKTVVSTKRSFEAASVYARAGKNVCVLNFASATNPGGGVTHGSSAQEECLCRCSTLYPCLDENEMWQGFYLPHREAANPLYNELKMSPSSTACCKWGKPNFNKR
;
A
#
# COMPACT_ATOMS: atom_id res chain seq x y z
N MET A 1 -4.74 20.59 19.93
CA MET A 1 -5.19 19.35 19.28
C MET A 1 -4.07 18.34 19.29
N ASP A 2 -4.35 17.16 19.79
CA ASP A 2 -3.39 16.04 19.82
C ASP A 2 -3.07 15.57 18.39
N ARG A 3 -1.83 15.06 18.18
CA ARG A 3 -1.36 14.58 16.89
C ARG A 3 -2.23 13.45 16.31
N ARG A 4 -2.74 12.57 17.17
CA ARG A 4 -3.63 11.47 16.75
C ARG A 4 -4.93 12.00 16.18
N THR A 5 -5.59 12.91 16.90
CA THR A 5 -6.83 13.55 16.46
C THR A 5 -6.64 14.24 15.10
N LYS A 6 -5.56 15.01 14.96
CA LYS A 6 -5.23 15.65 13.68
C LYS A 6 -5.03 14.64 12.54
N ASN A 7 -4.39 13.51 12.79
CA ASN A 7 -4.21 12.47 11.79
C ASN A 7 -5.53 11.83 11.36
N VAL A 8 -6.48 11.66 12.28
CA VAL A 8 -7.84 11.17 11.98
C VAL A 8 -8.58 12.16 11.09
N GLU A 9 -8.50 13.45 11.39
CA GLU A 9 -9.13 14.49 10.56
C GLU A 9 -8.56 14.51 9.14
N ILE A 10 -7.22 14.53 9.00
CA ILE A 10 -6.55 14.46 7.69
C ILE A 10 -6.98 13.21 6.91
N PHE A 11 -7.14 12.07 7.58
CA PHE A 11 -7.60 10.86 6.91
C PHE A 11 -9.05 10.99 6.44
N LYS A 12 -9.94 11.54 7.27
CA LYS A 12 -11.33 11.79 6.89
C LYS A 12 -11.44 12.74 5.68
N ASP A 13 -10.70 13.84 5.70
CA ASP A 13 -10.62 14.79 4.59
C ASP A 13 -10.14 14.11 3.30
N SER A 14 -9.14 13.22 3.41
CA SER A 14 -8.63 12.46 2.28
C SER A 14 -9.67 11.51 1.71
N VAL A 15 -10.44 10.81 2.56
CA VAL A 15 -11.53 9.92 2.13
C VAL A 15 -12.66 10.73 1.48
N GLU A 16 -13.03 11.86 2.04
CA GLU A 16 -14.05 12.74 1.48
C GLU A 16 -13.62 13.26 0.09
N LEU A 17 -12.37 13.70 -0.03
CA LEU A 17 -11.80 14.12 -1.31
C LEU A 17 -11.81 13.00 -2.35
N MET A 18 -11.45 11.78 -1.96
CA MET A 18 -11.50 10.61 -2.83
C MET A 18 -12.93 10.32 -3.30
N ASN A 19 -13.92 10.42 -2.41
CA ASN A 19 -15.32 10.16 -2.71
C ASN A 19 -15.95 11.26 -3.58
N GLY A 20 -15.54 12.50 -3.41
CA GLY A 20 -16.07 13.65 -4.16
C GLY A 20 -15.38 13.92 -5.50
N ASN A 21 -14.31 13.22 -5.85
CA ASN A 21 -13.51 13.49 -7.04
C ASN A 21 -13.52 12.35 -8.04
N SER A 22 -14.18 12.56 -9.19
CA SER A 22 -14.34 11.55 -10.25
C SER A 22 -13.00 11.02 -10.80
N ARG A 23 -11.95 11.85 -10.87
CA ARG A 23 -10.62 11.42 -11.33
C ARG A 23 -9.97 10.47 -10.32
N LEU A 24 -10.13 10.75 -9.02
CA LEU A 24 -9.60 9.86 -7.97
C LEU A 24 -10.39 8.56 -7.93
N GLN A 25 -11.71 8.59 -8.09
CA GLN A 25 -12.54 7.40 -8.20
C GLN A 25 -12.13 6.52 -9.38
N GLN A 26 -11.88 7.12 -10.55
CA GLN A 26 -11.39 6.40 -11.71
C GLN A 26 -10.01 5.77 -11.45
N ALA A 27 -9.09 6.52 -10.82
CA ALA A 27 -7.75 6.03 -10.48
C ALA A 27 -7.80 4.86 -9.48
N ILE A 28 -8.70 4.92 -8.48
CA ILE A 28 -8.94 3.82 -7.53
C ILE A 28 -9.41 2.58 -8.29
N LYS A 29 -10.45 2.72 -9.11
CA LYS A 29 -11.00 1.61 -9.91
C LYS A 29 -9.95 0.97 -10.81
N GLU A 30 -9.14 1.78 -11.49
CA GLU A 30 -8.05 1.27 -12.33
C GLU A 30 -6.96 0.57 -11.52
N SER A 31 -6.66 1.06 -10.32
CA SER A 31 -5.68 0.45 -9.42
C SER A 31 -6.17 -0.89 -8.90
N VAL A 32 -7.41 -0.96 -8.43
CA VAL A 32 -8.05 -2.20 -7.96
C VAL A 32 -8.10 -3.24 -9.08
N ASN A 33 -8.51 -2.86 -10.28
CA ASN A 33 -8.54 -3.78 -11.43
C ASN A 33 -7.16 -4.33 -11.86
N LYS A 34 -6.07 -3.65 -11.49
CA LYS A 34 -4.70 -4.07 -11.78
C LYS A 34 -3.98 -4.66 -10.57
N GLN A 35 -4.65 -4.67 -9.43
CA GLN A 35 -4.12 -5.23 -8.20
C GLN A 35 -3.94 -6.74 -8.36
N LYS A 36 -2.86 -7.27 -7.84
CA LYS A 36 -2.61 -8.70 -7.83
C LYS A 36 -2.17 -9.12 -6.45
N LEU A 37 -2.90 -10.07 -5.90
CA LEU A 37 -2.53 -10.76 -4.68
C LEU A 37 -1.68 -11.97 -5.06
N TYR A 38 -0.50 -12.11 -4.46
CA TYR A 38 0.35 -13.28 -4.55
C TYR A 38 0.27 -14.04 -3.25
N LEU A 39 -0.13 -15.29 -3.32
CA LEU A 39 -0.18 -16.19 -2.18
C LEU A 39 1.17 -16.87 -1.97
N GLU A 40 1.49 -17.25 -0.74
CA GLU A 40 2.73 -17.99 -0.41
C GLU A 40 2.89 -19.30 -1.19
N THR A 41 1.76 -19.90 -1.57
CA THR A 41 1.73 -21.17 -2.32
C THR A 41 1.87 -20.98 -3.82
N GLU A 42 1.91 -19.74 -4.31
CA GLU A 42 2.09 -19.47 -5.74
C GLU A 42 3.57 -19.45 -6.11
N ASP A 43 3.95 -20.28 -7.10
CA ASP A 43 5.23 -20.18 -7.75
C ASP A 43 5.29 -18.91 -8.61
N VAL A 44 5.91 -17.88 -8.09
CA VAL A 44 6.16 -16.65 -8.84
C VAL A 44 7.44 -16.83 -9.65
N ALA A 45 7.30 -16.89 -10.98
CA ALA A 45 8.47 -16.92 -11.86
C ALA A 45 9.33 -15.66 -11.64
N VAL A 46 10.49 -15.84 -11.03
CA VAL A 46 11.47 -14.76 -10.88
C VAL A 46 12.19 -14.61 -12.22
N PRO A 47 12.13 -13.45 -12.88
CA PRO A 47 12.85 -13.25 -14.13
C PRO A 47 14.34 -13.40 -13.91
N GLU A 48 15.01 -14.07 -14.85
CA GLU A 48 16.46 -14.20 -14.82
C GLU A 48 17.14 -12.83 -14.75
N SER A 49 18.14 -12.73 -13.89
CA SER A 49 18.94 -11.51 -13.79
C SER A 49 19.68 -11.28 -15.10
N LYS A 50 19.38 -10.17 -15.79
CA LYS A 50 20.05 -9.80 -17.05
C LYS A 50 21.42 -9.15 -16.82
N GLY A 51 22.05 -9.37 -15.68
CA GLY A 51 23.34 -8.77 -15.35
C GLY A 51 23.30 -7.24 -15.21
N LEU A 52 22.12 -6.67 -14.96
CA LEU A 52 21.97 -5.24 -14.75
C LEU A 52 22.58 -4.83 -13.41
N SER A 53 23.45 -3.82 -13.43
CA SER A 53 23.96 -3.24 -12.20
C SER A 53 22.87 -2.44 -11.49
N CYS A 54 22.71 -2.68 -10.20
CA CYS A 54 21.80 -1.91 -9.34
C CYS A 54 22.57 -0.78 -8.68
N LYS A 55 22.02 0.46 -8.75
CA LYS A 55 22.55 1.61 -8.03
C LYS A 55 21.69 1.83 -6.78
N THR A 56 22.30 1.70 -5.60
CA THR A 56 21.67 2.03 -4.34
C THR A 56 21.87 3.52 -4.01
N VAL A 57 20.77 4.19 -3.68
CA VAL A 57 20.79 5.60 -3.25
C VAL A 57 20.08 5.71 -1.91
N VAL A 58 20.74 6.29 -0.92
CA VAL A 58 20.17 6.58 0.39
C VAL A 58 19.81 8.05 0.48
N SER A 59 18.63 8.38 1.00
CA SER A 59 18.19 9.75 1.20
C SER A 59 17.34 9.89 2.46
N THR A 60 17.22 11.12 2.96
CA THR A 60 16.37 11.47 4.10
C THR A 60 14.90 11.70 3.73
N LYS A 61 14.55 11.54 2.45
CA LYS A 61 13.19 11.74 1.95
C LYS A 61 12.25 10.64 2.44
N ARG A 62 10.99 11.00 2.66
CA ARG A 62 9.94 10.01 2.90
C ARG A 62 9.65 9.22 1.63
N SER A 63 9.03 8.05 1.77
CA SER A 63 8.80 7.10 0.65
C SER A 63 8.18 7.76 -0.59
N PHE A 64 7.07 8.51 -0.45
CA PHE A 64 6.45 9.17 -1.61
C PHE A 64 7.21 10.41 -2.09
N GLU A 65 7.92 11.11 -1.24
CA GLU A 65 8.78 12.21 -1.66
C GLU A 65 9.92 11.70 -2.55
N ALA A 66 10.55 10.59 -2.15
CA ALA A 66 11.55 9.93 -2.98
C ALA A 66 10.96 9.39 -4.28
N ALA A 67 9.83 8.68 -4.20
CA ALA A 67 9.13 8.12 -5.35
C ALA A 67 8.73 9.20 -6.37
N SER A 68 8.24 10.35 -5.90
CA SER A 68 7.80 11.45 -6.78
C SER A 68 8.94 12.06 -7.60
N VAL A 69 10.17 12.07 -7.07
CA VAL A 69 11.34 12.54 -7.82
C VAL A 69 11.59 11.67 -9.04
N TYR A 70 11.58 10.36 -8.84
CA TYR A 70 11.79 9.40 -9.93
C TYR A 70 10.62 9.35 -10.91
N ALA A 71 9.39 9.42 -10.40
CA ALA A 71 8.19 9.43 -11.23
C ALA A 71 8.14 10.67 -12.15
N ARG A 72 8.48 11.85 -11.63
CA ARG A 72 8.59 13.09 -12.44
C ARG A 72 9.70 13.01 -13.49
N ALA A 73 10.75 12.25 -13.22
CA ALA A 73 11.80 11.95 -14.20
C ALA A 73 11.41 10.85 -15.20
N GLY A 74 10.13 10.45 -15.26
CA GLY A 74 9.61 9.46 -16.21
C GLY A 74 9.99 8.01 -15.89
N LYS A 75 10.51 7.74 -14.70
CA LYS A 75 10.87 6.37 -14.29
C LYS A 75 9.65 5.59 -13.81
N ASN A 76 9.66 4.29 -14.03
CA ASN A 76 8.72 3.38 -13.38
C ASN A 76 9.14 3.24 -11.91
N VAL A 77 8.22 3.49 -10.98
CA VAL A 77 8.51 3.49 -9.56
C VAL A 77 7.65 2.45 -8.86
N CYS A 78 8.28 1.67 -7.99
CA CYS A 78 7.61 0.81 -7.04
C CYS A 78 7.94 1.31 -5.63
N VAL A 79 6.94 1.38 -4.76
CA VAL A 79 7.10 1.80 -3.36
C VAL A 79 6.73 0.63 -2.47
N LEU A 80 7.68 0.21 -1.62
CA LEU A 80 7.40 -0.79 -0.60
C LEU A 80 6.50 -0.18 0.47
N ASN A 81 5.39 -0.85 0.77
CA ASN A 81 4.52 -0.55 1.90
C ASN A 81 4.82 -1.55 3.03
N PHE A 82 5.19 -1.04 4.22
CA PHE A 82 5.29 -1.86 5.43
C PHE A 82 3.89 -2.10 6.00
N ALA A 83 3.15 -2.95 5.29
CA ALA A 83 1.74 -3.16 5.51
C ALA A 83 1.44 -3.88 6.84
N SER A 84 0.32 -3.52 7.44
CA SER A 84 -0.30 -4.34 8.48
C SER A 84 -0.76 -5.67 7.87
N ALA A 85 -0.50 -6.78 8.55
CA ALA A 85 -0.97 -8.09 8.12
C ALA A 85 -2.48 -8.30 8.40
N THR A 86 -3.07 -7.54 9.31
CA THR A 86 -4.42 -7.80 9.83
C THR A 86 -5.44 -6.71 9.54
N ASN A 87 -5.00 -5.50 9.20
CA ASN A 87 -5.91 -4.37 9.00
C ASN A 87 -5.49 -3.54 7.78
N PRO A 88 -6.39 -3.27 6.83
CA PRO A 88 -6.11 -2.35 5.73
C PRO A 88 -5.69 -0.98 6.26
N GLY A 89 -4.54 -0.49 5.81
CA GLY A 89 -4.02 0.80 6.25
C GLY A 89 -3.64 0.87 7.73
N GLY A 90 -3.46 -0.29 8.39
CA GLY A 90 -3.03 -0.37 9.79
C GLY A 90 -3.98 0.33 10.75
N GLY A 91 -3.45 1.28 11.51
CA GLY A 91 -4.20 2.10 12.46
C GLY A 91 -4.57 3.48 11.93
N VAL A 92 -4.72 3.68 10.62
CA VAL A 92 -4.98 4.99 9.99
C VAL A 92 -6.25 5.64 10.50
N THR A 93 -7.32 4.87 10.70
CA THR A 93 -8.61 5.33 11.25
C THR A 93 -8.51 5.79 12.69
N HIS A 94 -7.48 5.37 13.41
CA HIS A 94 -7.20 5.71 14.80
C HIS A 94 -6.05 6.73 14.95
N GLY A 95 -5.59 7.31 13.85
CA GLY A 95 -4.58 8.36 13.84
C GLY A 95 -3.15 7.89 14.07
N SER A 96 -2.85 6.61 13.90
CA SER A 96 -1.49 6.07 13.92
C SER A 96 -0.62 6.74 12.85
N SER A 97 0.72 6.74 13.04
CA SER A 97 1.64 7.54 12.24
C SER A 97 2.81 6.75 11.65
N ALA A 98 2.69 5.43 11.54
CA ALA A 98 3.67 4.62 10.83
C ALA A 98 3.63 4.85 9.31
N GLN A 99 4.46 4.14 8.56
CA GLN A 99 4.62 4.39 7.13
C GLN A 99 3.34 4.14 6.35
N GLU A 100 2.67 3.01 6.56
CA GLU A 100 1.43 2.66 5.86
C GLU A 100 0.34 3.71 6.08
N GLU A 101 0.12 4.12 7.33
CA GLU A 101 -0.88 5.13 7.67
C GLU A 101 -0.56 6.49 7.02
N CYS A 102 0.72 6.84 6.94
CA CYS A 102 1.15 8.06 6.23
C CYS A 102 0.86 7.95 4.73
N LEU A 103 1.10 6.79 4.11
CA LEU A 103 0.78 6.54 2.71
C LEU A 103 -0.73 6.62 2.47
N CYS A 104 -1.54 6.00 3.32
CA CYS A 104 -3.00 6.01 3.21
C CYS A 104 -3.60 7.42 3.35
N ARG A 105 -2.99 8.29 4.19
CA ARG A 105 -3.46 9.68 4.34
C ARG A 105 -3.16 10.59 3.16
N CYS A 106 -2.19 10.26 2.32
CA CYS A 106 -1.77 11.15 1.23
C CYS A 106 -1.89 10.51 -0.16
N SER A 107 -2.65 9.43 -0.29
CA SER A 107 -2.86 8.74 -1.56
C SER A 107 -4.16 7.94 -1.58
N THR A 108 -4.46 7.35 -2.73
CA THR A 108 -5.60 6.45 -2.93
C THR A 108 -5.31 5.00 -2.49
N LEU A 109 -4.31 4.79 -1.64
CA LEU A 109 -3.92 3.43 -1.23
C LEU A 109 -4.99 2.75 -0.37
N TYR A 110 -5.59 3.50 0.59
CA TYR A 110 -6.53 2.91 1.54
C TYR A 110 -7.70 2.18 0.87
N PRO A 111 -8.47 2.79 -0.05
CA PRO A 111 -9.56 2.07 -0.72
C PRO A 111 -9.09 0.90 -1.58
N CYS A 112 -7.84 0.89 -2.05
CA CYS A 112 -7.28 -0.27 -2.76
C CYS A 112 -6.96 -1.43 -1.81
N LEU A 113 -6.61 -1.15 -0.56
CA LEU A 113 -6.36 -2.18 0.46
C LEU A 113 -7.65 -2.68 1.10
N ASP A 114 -8.68 -1.84 1.21
CA ASP A 114 -9.97 -2.13 1.86
C ASP A 114 -10.97 -2.80 0.89
N GLU A 115 -10.47 -3.50 -0.11
CA GLU A 115 -11.26 -4.25 -1.09
C GLU A 115 -11.57 -5.67 -0.61
N ASN A 116 -12.73 -6.19 -1.06
CA ASN A 116 -13.19 -7.51 -0.63
C ASN A 116 -12.20 -8.63 -0.96
N GLU A 117 -11.55 -8.60 -2.11
CA GLU A 117 -10.55 -9.60 -2.52
C GLU A 117 -9.34 -9.60 -1.56
N MET A 118 -8.88 -8.40 -1.15
CA MET A 118 -7.81 -8.27 -0.16
C MET A 118 -8.24 -8.76 1.22
N TRP A 119 -9.49 -8.50 1.60
CA TRP A 119 -10.02 -9.02 2.86
C TRP A 119 -10.04 -10.54 2.88
N GLN A 120 -10.62 -11.19 1.87
CA GLN A 120 -10.77 -12.64 1.83
C GLN A 120 -9.43 -13.36 1.63
N GLY A 121 -8.57 -12.83 0.75
CA GLY A 121 -7.33 -13.49 0.38
C GLY A 121 -6.14 -13.17 1.28
N PHE A 122 -6.15 -12.05 1.99
CA PHE A 122 -5.02 -11.59 2.78
C PHE A 122 -5.36 -11.32 4.25
N TYR A 123 -6.22 -10.35 4.56
CA TYR A 123 -6.41 -9.90 5.95
C TYR A 123 -7.10 -10.94 6.84
N LEU A 124 -8.14 -11.60 6.37
CA LEU A 124 -8.85 -12.61 7.18
C LEU A 124 -7.97 -13.82 7.49
N PRO A 125 -7.27 -14.43 6.53
CA PRO A 125 -6.34 -15.52 6.81
C PRO A 125 -5.27 -15.15 7.83
N HIS A 126 -4.72 -13.92 7.76
CA HIS A 126 -3.71 -13.46 8.71
C HIS A 126 -4.30 -13.18 10.10
N ARG A 127 -5.54 -12.70 10.20
CA ARG A 127 -6.23 -12.53 11.48
C ARG A 127 -6.50 -13.88 12.15
N GLU A 128 -6.89 -14.86 11.38
CA GLU A 128 -7.10 -16.22 11.88
C GLU A 128 -5.79 -16.84 12.35
N ALA A 129 -4.71 -16.70 11.56
CA ALA A 129 -3.39 -17.20 11.93
C ALA A 129 -2.78 -16.47 13.15
N ALA A 130 -3.13 -15.20 13.38
CA ALA A 130 -2.72 -14.44 14.55
C ALA A 130 -3.48 -14.82 15.83
N ASN A 131 -4.53 -15.66 15.75
CA ASN A 131 -5.23 -16.16 16.91
C ASN A 131 -4.31 -17.13 17.68
N PRO A 132 -4.13 -16.99 19.01
CA PRO A 132 -3.28 -17.87 19.82
C PRO A 132 -3.58 -19.37 19.69
N LEU A 133 -4.83 -19.73 19.43
CA LEU A 133 -5.25 -21.11 19.16
C LEU A 133 -4.70 -21.67 17.84
N TYR A 134 -4.30 -20.82 16.90
CA TYR A 134 -3.74 -21.22 15.61
C TYR A 134 -2.21 -21.30 15.64
N ASN A 135 -1.55 -20.54 16.52
CA ASN A 135 -0.08 -20.46 16.63
C ASN A 135 0.57 -21.73 17.21
N GLU A 136 -0.20 -22.64 17.78
CA GLU A 136 0.33 -23.95 18.20
C GLU A 136 0.60 -24.90 17.02
N LEU A 137 0.14 -24.57 15.81
CA LEU A 137 0.16 -25.51 14.68
C LEU A 137 0.87 -25.06 13.41
N LYS A 138 1.24 -23.78 13.23
CA LYS A 138 1.97 -23.32 12.01
C LYS A 138 2.88 -22.10 12.24
N MET A 139 4.07 -22.19 11.66
CA MET A 139 5.05 -21.09 11.59
C MET A 139 4.46 -19.86 10.88
N SER A 140 4.77 -18.68 11.43
CA SER A 140 4.34 -17.38 10.95
C SER A 140 4.79 -17.12 9.51
N PRO A 141 3.89 -16.80 8.58
CA PRO A 141 4.26 -16.32 7.25
C PRO A 141 4.81 -14.89 7.32
N SER A 142 5.93 -14.65 6.70
CA SER A 142 6.43 -13.29 6.46
C SER A 142 5.73 -12.72 5.23
N SER A 143 4.71 -11.88 5.42
CA SER A 143 3.99 -11.29 4.30
C SER A 143 4.49 -9.89 3.96
N THR A 144 4.86 -9.69 2.71
CA THR A 144 5.19 -8.39 2.14
C THR A 144 4.19 -8.07 1.03
N ALA A 145 3.27 -7.13 1.27
CA ALA A 145 2.38 -6.65 0.22
C ALA A 145 3.09 -5.59 -0.63
N CYS A 146 3.21 -5.83 -1.93
CA CYS A 146 3.79 -4.89 -2.88
C CYS A 146 2.70 -4.33 -3.80
N CYS A 147 2.39 -3.04 -3.67
CA CYS A 147 1.48 -2.34 -4.57
C CYS A 147 2.25 -1.70 -5.72
N LYS A 148 2.00 -2.16 -6.95
CA LYS A 148 2.60 -1.58 -8.16
C LYS A 148 1.76 -0.40 -8.63
N TRP A 149 2.31 0.80 -8.49
CA TRP A 149 1.64 2.02 -8.97
C TRP A 149 1.79 2.18 -10.49
N GLY A 150 0.65 2.37 -11.16
CA GLY A 150 0.63 2.79 -12.56
C GLY A 150 1.22 4.20 -12.72
N LYS A 151 1.75 4.52 -13.92
CA LYS A 151 2.25 5.86 -14.23
C LYS A 151 1.16 6.90 -13.97
N PRO A 152 1.37 7.90 -13.10
CA PRO A 152 0.46 9.03 -13.06
C PRO A 152 0.58 9.78 -14.39
N ASN A 153 -0.56 9.97 -15.06
CA ASN A 153 -0.62 10.74 -16.29
C ASN A 153 -0.54 12.23 -15.93
N PHE A 154 0.67 12.76 -15.78
CA PHE A 154 0.94 14.19 -15.48
C PHE A 154 0.86 15.09 -16.71
N ASN A 155 0.33 14.61 -17.84
CA ASN A 155 0.08 15.45 -19.00
C ASN A 155 -1.40 15.86 -19.04
N LYS A 156 -1.70 17.03 -18.45
CA LYS A 156 -2.41 18.17 -19.04
C LYS A 156 -2.91 19.09 -17.94
N ARG A 157 -2.50 20.31 -18.08
CA ARG A 157 -3.06 21.46 -17.37
C ARG A 157 -4.56 21.53 -17.49
#